data_d52e96e6267cd0dc7e2907dfbc67eb8d
#
_entry.id   d52e96e6267cd0dc7e2907dfbc67eb8d
#
_cell.length_a   1.000
_cell.length_b   1.000
_cell.length_c   1.000
_cell.angle_alpha   90.00
_cell.angle_beta   90.00
_cell.angle_gamma   90.00
#
_symmetry.space_group_name_H-M   'P 1'
#
loop_
_entity.id
_entity.type
_entity.pdbx_description
1 polymer ?
#
loop_
_entity_poly.entity_id
_entity_poly.type
_entity_poly.pdbx_seq_one_letter_code
_entity_poly.pdbx_strand_id
1 'polypeptide(L)'
;MLFVERSRQYNELKDELASEISRLIIHPSINLFVLWVLNDAIKKRKQKLYFLARDGYFMHRIAKFYCTLWNLQIECEYIYCSRFSLRLASYYLDMDSALDHICRGGIDVNLKKIMGRTGLSKQEIAVVLKYIKLPYEYTEPIPYKQLKQVKKGLKDCAYFIECVKKHSKKKYSIMQAYLSQVGLMDDGTAAFVDSGWTGSIQETLNLVLKASGKKEEVDGYYWGLYEIPSGSKREMYHSFYFTPEKGYKRKIFFSNCLFEVLVSAPYGMTEGYIEKDGRIIPKCGKISIYNREIIRIEQENLDAYLVQIKRRMKNIDFSNIDFEKEKRVISKNLAKLMSCPTIKEAFVLGRMKFSDDIVDDNAVCLARRMNEIELIQNHLMEKILRSYGISKKSCCESAWYEGSIVRSHWRWIHWANYIIYKSLLYIKKEFYGAYRYVRTK
;
A
#
# COMPACT_ATOMS: atom_id res chain seq x y z
N MET A 1 15.49 20.87 32.94
CA MET A 1 16.64 21.09 32.03
C MET A 1 17.01 19.83 31.25
N LEU A 2 17.47 18.74 31.86
CA LEU A 2 17.87 17.48 31.18
C LEU A 2 16.82 16.86 30.26
N PHE A 3 15.52 16.97 30.53
CA PHE A 3 14.44 16.40 29.71
C PHE A 3 14.24 17.23 28.43
N VAL A 4 14.32 18.54 28.52
CA VAL A 4 14.20 19.47 27.38
C VAL A 4 15.41 19.30 26.45
N GLU A 5 16.58 19.14 26.98
CA GLU A 5 17.83 18.96 26.23
C GLU A 5 17.86 17.61 25.48
N ARG A 6 17.41 16.51 26.10
CA ARG A 6 17.23 15.19 25.45
C ARG A 6 16.17 15.22 24.37
N SER A 7 15.07 15.95 24.57
CA SER A 7 14.01 16.12 23.58
C SER A 7 14.51 16.92 22.38
N ARG A 8 15.31 17.96 22.57
CA ARG A 8 15.92 18.75 21.50
C ARG A 8 16.89 17.92 20.68
N GLN A 9 17.82 17.20 21.32
CA GLN A 9 18.77 16.30 20.65
C GLN A 9 18.06 15.20 19.83
N TYR A 10 16.94 14.69 20.35
CA TYR A 10 16.15 13.71 19.61
C TYR A 10 15.51 14.32 18.34
N ASN A 11 14.95 15.52 18.43
CA ASN A 11 14.32 16.18 17.28
C ASN A 11 15.37 16.54 16.21
N GLU A 12 16.53 17.03 16.59
CA GLU A 12 17.65 17.29 15.68
C GLU A 12 18.08 16.00 14.96
N LEU A 13 18.29 14.90 15.68
CA LEU A 13 18.60 13.59 15.09
C LEU A 13 17.51 13.10 14.13
N LYS A 14 16.23 13.26 14.51
CA LYS A 14 15.08 12.86 13.66
C LYS A 14 15.08 13.64 12.34
N ASP A 15 15.24 14.94 12.41
CA ASP A 15 15.17 15.84 11.26
C ASP A 15 16.36 15.62 10.32
N GLU A 16 17.56 15.47 10.84
CA GLU A 16 18.78 15.15 10.09
C GLU A 16 18.64 13.80 9.38
N LEU A 17 18.27 12.76 10.10
CA LEU A 17 18.14 11.41 9.54
C LEU A 17 17.02 11.30 8.48
N ALA A 18 15.87 11.92 8.76
CA ALA A 18 14.78 11.96 7.78
C ALA A 18 15.20 12.69 6.49
N SER A 19 15.92 13.81 6.63
CA SER A 19 16.45 14.56 5.49
C SER A 19 17.48 13.75 4.69
N GLU A 20 18.38 13.04 5.36
CA GLU A 20 19.38 12.20 4.71
C GLU A 20 18.72 11.06 3.94
N ILE A 21 17.81 10.32 4.57
CA ILE A 21 17.09 9.20 3.95
C ILE A 21 16.26 9.68 2.76
N SER A 22 15.54 10.79 2.89
CA SER A 22 14.75 11.38 1.81
C SER A 22 15.62 11.70 0.60
N ARG A 23 16.71 12.44 0.83
CA ARG A 23 17.59 12.95 -0.24
C ARG A 23 18.43 11.87 -0.91
N LEU A 24 18.95 10.89 -0.14
CA LEU A 24 19.90 9.89 -0.66
C LEU A 24 19.23 8.57 -1.09
N ILE A 25 18.05 8.26 -0.58
CA ILE A 25 17.42 6.96 -0.81
C ILE A 25 16.04 7.09 -1.46
N ILE A 26 15.11 7.82 -0.82
CA ILE A 26 13.71 7.82 -1.26
C ILE A 26 13.51 8.64 -2.53
N HIS A 27 13.92 9.91 -2.54
CA HIS A 27 13.72 10.76 -3.73
C HIS A 27 14.44 10.23 -4.97
N PRO A 28 15.71 9.77 -4.93
CA PRO A 28 16.33 9.13 -6.08
C PRO A 28 15.57 7.89 -6.56
N SER A 29 15.02 7.09 -5.63
CA SER A 29 14.28 5.88 -5.96
C SER A 29 12.98 6.19 -6.68
N ILE A 30 12.12 7.03 -6.11
CA ILE A 30 10.84 7.40 -6.73
C ILE A 30 11.03 8.23 -8.00
N ASN A 31 12.10 9.05 -8.06
CA ASN A 31 12.46 9.79 -9.26
C ASN A 31 12.78 8.85 -10.44
N LEU A 32 13.60 7.82 -10.21
CA LEU A 32 13.92 6.84 -11.23
C LEU A 32 12.69 6.06 -11.70
N PHE A 33 11.77 5.73 -10.79
CA PHE A 33 10.49 5.12 -11.11
C PHE A 33 9.64 6.02 -12.00
N VAL A 34 9.50 7.30 -11.64
CA VAL A 34 8.71 8.26 -12.44
C VAL A 34 9.30 8.45 -13.82
N LEU A 35 10.63 8.53 -13.94
CA LEU A 35 11.31 8.59 -15.25
C LEU A 35 11.01 7.35 -16.10
N TRP A 36 11.02 6.17 -15.50
CA TRP A 36 10.65 4.93 -16.17
C TRP A 36 9.19 4.94 -16.63
N VAL A 37 8.26 5.40 -15.78
CA VAL A 37 6.84 5.56 -16.15
C VAL A 37 6.67 6.51 -17.33
N LEU A 38 7.29 7.70 -17.27
CA LEU A 38 7.19 8.69 -18.34
C LEU A 38 7.78 8.18 -19.67
N ASN A 39 8.93 7.47 -19.62
CA ASN A 39 9.54 6.88 -20.80
C ASN A 39 8.63 5.85 -21.48
N ASP A 40 7.98 4.96 -20.70
CA ASP A 40 7.05 3.98 -21.26
C ASP A 40 5.72 4.63 -21.71
N ALA A 41 5.22 5.61 -20.95
CA ALA A 41 4.02 6.36 -21.29
C ALA A 41 4.14 7.09 -22.62
N ILE A 42 5.30 7.72 -22.91
CA ILE A 42 5.57 8.35 -24.20
C ILE A 42 5.58 7.32 -25.32
N LYS A 43 6.31 6.21 -25.15
CA LYS A 43 6.37 5.12 -26.13
C LYS A 43 4.99 4.56 -26.47
N LYS A 44 4.11 4.45 -25.46
CA LYS A 44 2.73 3.97 -25.59
C LYS A 44 1.72 5.07 -25.92
N ARG A 45 2.19 6.29 -26.15
CA ARG A 45 1.33 7.46 -26.45
C ARG A 45 0.22 7.66 -25.43
N LYS A 46 0.54 7.49 -24.14
CA LYS A 46 -0.40 7.79 -23.06
C LYS A 46 -0.59 9.31 -22.96
N GLN A 47 -1.84 9.74 -22.90
CA GLN A 47 -2.20 11.15 -22.80
C GLN A 47 -2.35 11.60 -21.36
N LYS A 48 -2.72 10.67 -20.45
CA LYS A 48 -3.01 10.98 -19.06
C LYS A 48 -2.45 9.94 -18.09
N LEU A 49 -1.83 10.41 -17.01
CA LEU A 49 -1.35 9.57 -15.92
C LEU A 49 -2.06 9.96 -14.62
N TYR A 50 -2.68 8.98 -13.98
CA TYR A 50 -3.41 9.14 -12.72
C TYR A 50 -2.63 8.55 -11.56
N PHE A 51 -2.10 9.41 -10.69
CA PHE A 51 -1.34 9.02 -9.51
C PHE A 51 -2.27 8.73 -8.34
N LEU A 52 -2.25 7.50 -7.84
CA LEU A 52 -3.20 7.07 -6.83
C LEU A 52 -2.75 7.47 -5.41
N ALA A 53 -3.67 8.00 -4.61
CA ALA A 53 -3.42 8.34 -3.22
C ALA A 53 -3.18 7.04 -2.39
N ARG A 54 -2.31 7.06 -1.44
CA ARG A 54 -1.48 8.15 -0.87
C ARG A 54 -0.06 8.14 -1.47
N ASP A 55 0.37 6.98 -1.94
CA ASP A 55 1.74 6.70 -2.36
C ASP A 55 2.14 7.48 -3.62
N GLY A 56 1.18 7.76 -4.50
CA GLY A 56 1.39 8.57 -5.70
C GLY A 56 1.67 10.06 -5.45
N TYR A 57 1.63 10.56 -4.21
CA TYR A 57 1.73 11.99 -3.91
C TYR A 57 3.05 12.62 -4.37
N PHE A 58 4.16 12.07 -3.94
CA PHE A 58 5.49 12.56 -4.37
C PHE A 58 5.77 12.22 -5.83
N MET A 59 5.31 11.05 -6.31
CA MET A 59 5.46 10.62 -7.70
C MET A 59 4.76 11.60 -8.65
N HIS A 60 3.55 12.06 -8.31
CA HIS A 60 2.80 13.07 -9.06
C HIS A 60 3.57 14.40 -9.18
N ARG A 61 4.12 14.89 -8.06
CA ARG A 61 4.91 16.13 -8.05
C ARG A 61 6.14 16.03 -8.97
N ILE A 62 6.85 14.91 -8.92
CA ILE A 62 8.01 14.63 -9.77
C ILE A 62 7.59 14.54 -11.25
N ALA A 63 6.48 13.85 -11.56
CA ALA A 63 5.98 13.72 -12.92
C ALA A 63 5.59 15.08 -13.52
N LYS A 64 4.83 15.90 -12.79
CA LYS A 64 4.49 17.27 -13.22
C LYS A 64 5.74 18.13 -13.47
N PHE A 65 6.73 18.01 -12.58
CA PHE A 65 8.01 18.70 -12.78
C PHE A 65 8.66 18.33 -14.12
N TYR A 66 8.75 17.02 -14.47
CA TYR A 66 9.35 16.61 -15.73
C TYR A 66 8.48 16.92 -16.95
N CYS A 67 7.16 16.80 -16.85
CA CYS A 67 6.27 17.20 -17.92
C CYS A 67 6.44 18.68 -18.27
N THR A 68 6.60 19.54 -17.26
CA THR A 68 6.89 20.96 -17.46
C THR A 68 8.31 21.18 -17.99
N LEU A 69 9.32 20.51 -17.43
CA LEU A 69 10.72 20.70 -17.81
C LEU A 69 11.01 20.35 -19.28
N TRP A 70 10.38 19.28 -19.78
CA TRP A 70 10.58 18.75 -21.14
C TRP A 70 9.39 19.00 -22.08
N ASN A 71 8.41 19.82 -21.67
CA ASN A 71 7.20 20.12 -22.43
C ASN A 71 6.49 18.85 -22.96
N LEU A 72 6.35 17.84 -22.09
CA LEU A 72 5.68 16.60 -22.46
C LEU A 72 4.15 16.80 -22.54
N GLN A 73 3.55 16.23 -23.58
CA GLN A 73 2.10 16.28 -23.78
C GLN A 73 1.41 15.15 -23.00
N ILE A 74 1.70 15.05 -21.69
CA ILE A 74 1.11 14.08 -20.78
C ILE A 74 0.51 14.86 -19.61
N GLU A 75 -0.77 14.74 -19.43
CA GLU A 75 -1.48 15.28 -18.28
C GLU A 75 -1.25 14.39 -17.07
N CYS A 76 -0.89 14.98 -15.93
CA CYS A 76 -0.65 14.27 -14.67
C CYS A 76 -1.67 14.71 -13.62
N GLU A 77 -2.54 13.80 -13.20
CA GLU A 77 -3.58 14.05 -12.22
C GLU A 77 -3.39 13.19 -10.97
N TYR A 78 -3.72 13.76 -9.81
CA TYR A 78 -3.67 13.04 -8.54
C TYR A 78 -5.08 12.64 -8.10
N ILE A 79 -5.31 11.33 -7.94
CA ILE A 79 -6.63 10.82 -7.57
C ILE A 79 -6.67 10.44 -6.09
N TYR A 80 -7.58 11.05 -5.38
CA TYR A 80 -7.91 10.65 -4.01
C TYR A 80 -8.74 9.38 -4.03
N CYS A 81 -8.12 8.26 -3.77
CA CYS A 81 -8.79 6.96 -3.66
C CYS A 81 -8.11 6.08 -2.60
N SER A 82 -8.81 5.09 -2.14
CA SER A 82 -8.27 4.03 -1.28
C SER A 82 -9.02 2.73 -1.52
N ARG A 83 -8.44 1.61 -1.08
CA ARG A 83 -9.15 0.33 -1.06
C ARG A 83 -10.50 0.43 -0.33
N PHE A 84 -10.56 1.21 0.74
CA PHE A 84 -11.79 1.41 1.50
C PHE A 84 -12.85 2.19 0.73
N SER A 85 -12.51 3.39 0.23
CA SER A 85 -13.48 4.25 -0.48
C SER A 85 -14.01 3.59 -1.76
N LEU A 86 -13.15 2.91 -2.51
CA LEU A 86 -13.54 2.24 -3.76
C LEU A 86 -14.36 0.97 -3.50
N ARG A 87 -13.93 0.11 -2.57
CA ARG A 87 -14.64 -1.15 -2.29
C ARG A 87 -16.01 -0.92 -1.69
N LEU A 88 -16.14 -0.03 -0.70
CA LEU A 88 -17.46 0.30 -0.15
C LEU A 88 -18.44 0.77 -1.21
N ALA A 89 -17.96 1.52 -2.19
CA ALA A 89 -18.79 2.00 -3.29
C ALA A 89 -19.10 0.90 -4.32
N SER A 90 -18.21 -0.09 -4.51
CA SER A 90 -18.36 -1.14 -5.53
C SER A 90 -19.07 -2.41 -5.06
N TYR A 91 -19.32 -2.59 -3.76
CA TYR A 91 -19.90 -3.84 -3.23
C TYR A 91 -21.24 -4.24 -3.84
N TYR A 92 -22.07 -3.27 -4.25
CA TYR A 92 -23.36 -3.60 -4.87
C TYR A 92 -23.21 -4.16 -6.30
N LEU A 93 -22.08 -3.93 -6.95
CA LEU A 93 -21.80 -4.45 -8.31
C LEU A 93 -21.51 -5.95 -8.29
N ASP A 94 -20.81 -6.43 -7.25
CA ASP A 94 -20.47 -7.85 -7.08
C ASP A 94 -20.43 -8.19 -5.59
N MET A 95 -21.52 -8.81 -5.10
CA MET A 95 -21.67 -9.14 -3.68
C MET A 95 -20.78 -10.32 -3.25
N ASP A 96 -20.47 -11.25 -4.14
CA ASP A 96 -19.58 -12.37 -3.79
C ASP A 96 -18.14 -11.88 -3.60
N SER A 97 -17.65 -11.01 -4.48
CA SER A 97 -16.39 -10.32 -4.32
C SER A 97 -16.38 -9.42 -3.06
N ALA A 98 -17.48 -8.71 -2.78
CA ALA A 98 -17.63 -7.91 -1.57
C ALA A 98 -17.45 -8.75 -0.31
N LEU A 99 -18.09 -9.92 -0.23
CA LEU A 99 -17.95 -10.84 0.90
C LEU A 99 -16.52 -11.38 1.06
N ASP A 100 -15.80 -11.60 -0.05
CA ASP A 100 -14.38 -11.98 0.01
C ASP A 100 -13.50 -10.87 0.58
N HIS A 101 -13.79 -9.63 0.25
CA HIS A 101 -13.10 -8.47 0.83
C HIS A 101 -13.45 -8.23 2.30
N ILE A 102 -14.73 -8.32 2.66
CA ILE A 102 -15.22 -8.10 4.02
C ILE A 102 -14.64 -9.15 4.97
N CYS A 103 -14.66 -10.42 4.56
CA CYS A 103 -14.16 -11.56 5.35
C CYS A 103 -12.68 -11.87 5.09
N ARG A 104 -11.92 -10.95 4.49
CA ARG A 104 -10.49 -11.16 4.21
C ARG A 104 -9.72 -11.38 5.51
N GLY A 105 -8.81 -12.37 5.50
CA GLY A 105 -7.87 -12.60 6.58
C GLY A 105 -6.88 -11.44 6.76
N GLY A 106 -6.19 -11.44 7.87
CA GLY A 106 -5.19 -10.44 8.26
C GLY A 106 -4.72 -10.72 9.68
N ILE A 107 -4.00 -9.78 10.27
CA ILE A 107 -3.54 -9.87 11.67
C ILE A 107 -4.75 -9.76 12.60
N ASP A 108 -4.92 -10.75 13.49
CA ASP A 108 -5.94 -10.76 14.56
C ASP A 108 -7.32 -10.31 14.06
N VAL A 109 -7.81 -10.90 12.94
CA VAL A 109 -9.13 -10.61 12.38
C VAL A 109 -10.20 -11.06 13.34
N ASN A 110 -11.13 -10.16 13.64
CA ASN A 110 -12.26 -10.37 14.53
C ASN A 110 -13.55 -9.76 13.94
N LEU A 111 -14.69 -9.98 14.58
CA LEU A 111 -15.97 -9.44 14.10
C LEU A 111 -15.97 -7.91 14.01
N LYS A 112 -15.30 -7.20 14.93
CA LYS A 112 -15.17 -5.73 14.88
C LYS A 112 -14.49 -5.28 13.58
N LYS A 113 -13.38 -5.91 13.18
CA LYS A 113 -12.67 -5.61 11.94
C LYS A 113 -13.51 -5.97 10.70
N ILE A 114 -14.16 -7.13 10.71
CA ILE A 114 -15.04 -7.56 9.62
C ILE A 114 -16.20 -6.57 9.44
N MET A 115 -16.90 -6.21 10.51
CA MET A 115 -18.01 -5.25 10.45
C MET A 115 -17.54 -3.84 10.08
N GLY A 116 -16.37 -3.41 10.52
CA GLY A 116 -15.77 -2.13 10.10
C GLY A 116 -15.55 -2.00 8.60
N ARG A 117 -15.40 -3.12 7.87
CA ARG A 117 -15.23 -3.17 6.41
C ARG A 117 -16.55 -3.09 5.63
N THR A 118 -17.69 -3.14 6.29
CA THR A 118 -19.03 -3.22 5.65
C THR A 118 -19.63 -1.86 5.32
N GLY A 119 -19.22 -0.81 6.05
CA GLY A 119 -19.82 0.52 5.97
C GLY A 119 -21.19 0.63 6.63
N LEU A 120 -21.61 -0.39 7.39
CA LEU A 120 -22.88 -0.39 8.15
C LEU A 120 -22.78 0.51 9.40
N SER A 121 -23.92 1.05 9.82
CA SER A 121 -24.06 1.75 11.10
C SER A 121 -23.94 0.79 12.29
N LYS A 122 -23.65 1.32 13.49
CA LYS A 122 -23.60 0.52 14.72
C LYS A 122 -24.91 -0.22 15.00
N GLN A 123 -26.06 0.40 14.68
CA GLN A 123 -27.38 -0.20 14.85
C GLN A 123 -27.58 -1.38 13.89
N GLU A 124 -27.27 -1.22 12.62
CA GLU A 124 -27.34 -2.29 11.62
C GLU A 124 -26.40 -3.45 11.95
N ILE A 125 -25.17 -3.16 12.39
CA ILE A 125 -24.23 -4.17 12.88
C ILE A 125 -24.82 -4.97 14.03
N ALA A 126 -25.42 -4.33 15.01
CA ALA A 126 -26.05 -5.02 16.16
C ALA A 126 -27.17 -5.97 15.72
N VAL A 127 -27.97 -5.57 14.72
CA VAL A 127 -29.02 -6.43 14.14
C VAL A 127 -28.40 -7.62 13.41
N VAL A 128 -27.41 -7.39 12.54
CA VAL A 128 -26.71 -8.45 11.80
C VAL A 128 -26.10 -9.48 12.75
N LEU A 129 -25.41 -9.05 13.81
CA LEU A 129 -24.75 -9.94 14.77
C LEU A 129 -25.76 -10.83 15.50
N LYS A 130 -26.98 -10.34 15.77
CA LYS A 130 -28.08 -11.16 16.35
C LYS A 130 -28.55 -12.24 15.37
N TYR A 131 -28.56 -11.95 14.06
CA TYR A 131 -29.01 -12.94 13.05
C TYR A 131 -27.98 -14.04 12.81
N ILE A 132 -26.69 -13.70 12.69
CA ILE A 132 -25.66 -14.66 12.27
C ILE A 132 -25.21 -15.60 13.40
N LYS A 133 -25.50 -15.29 14.67
CA LYS A 133 -25.24 -16.13 15.86
C LYS A 133 -23.91 -16.88 15.84
N LEU A 134 -22.82 -16.16 15.58
CA LEU A 134 -21.49 -16.77 15.54
C LEU A 134 -20.95 -17.00 16.95
N PRO A 135 -20.16 -18.08 17.17
CA PRO A 135 -19.61 -18.44 18.47
C PRO A 135 -18.36 -17.62 18.84
N TYR A 136 -18.30 -16.35 18.45
CA TYR A 136 -17.13 -15.47 18.67
C TYR A 136 -17.56 -14.19 19.35
N GLU A 137 -16.78 -13.77 20.34
CA GLU A 137 -16.89 -12.44 20.89
C GLU A 137 -16.50 -11.37 19.86
N TYR A 138 -17.04 -10.16 19.99
CA TYR A 138 -16.89 -9.10 18.98
C TYR A 138 -15.44 -8.71 18.69
N THR A 139 -14.54 -8.83 19.70
CA THR A 139 -13.11 -8.50 19.61
C THR A 139 -12.19 -9.71 19.63
N GLU A 140 -12.74 -10.91 19.75
CA GLU A 140 -11.98 -12.16 19.79
C GLU A 140 -11.41 -12.49 18.40
N PRO A 141 -10.10 -12.81 18.28
CA PRO A 141 -9.49 -13.21 17.02
C PRO A 141 -10.13 -14.50 16.45
N ILE A 142 -10.53 -14.47 15.20
CA ILE A 142 -11.15 -15.60 14.48
C ILE A 142 -10.07 -16.36 13.72
N PRO A 143 -9.93 -17.69 13.93
CA PRO A 143 -9.00 -18.50 13.17
C PRO A 143 -9.28 -18.45 11.67
N TYR A 144 -8.22 -18.35 10.85
CA TYR A 144 -8.34 -18.19 9.38
C TYR A 144 -9.28 -19.21 8.72
N LYS A 145 -9.22 -20.48 9.13
CA LYS A 145 -10.09 -21.55 8.60
C LYS A 145 -11.58 -21.28 8.86
N GLN A 146 -11.90 -20.55 9.93
CA GLN A 146 -13.26 -20.27 10.36
C GLN A 146 -13.87 -19.01 9.73
N LEU A 147 -13.05 -18.19 9.05
CA LEU A 147 -13.54 -17.04 8.27
C LEU A 147 -14.55 -17.46 7.19
N LYS A 148 -14.43 -18.68 6.65
CA LYS A 148 -15.42 -19.24 5.72
C LYS A 148 -16.82 -19.37 6.33
N GLN A 149 -16.90 -19.74 7.62
CA GLN A 149 -18.17 -19.85 8.35
C GLN A 149 -18.79 -18.46 8.55
N VAL A 150 -17.97 -17.47 8.91
CA VAL A 150 -18.42 -16.07 9.01
C VAL A 150 -18.95 -15.57 7.67
N LYS A 151 -18.20 -15.80 6.58
CA LYS A 151 -18.61 -15.45 5.21
C LYS A 151 -19.97 -16.09 4.86
N LYS A 152 -20.15 -17.37 5.18
CA LYS A 152 -21.42 -18.07 4.94
C LYS A 152 -22.56 -17.44 5.72
N GLY A 153 -22.38 -17.20 7.03
CA GLY A 153 -23.41 -16.56 7.85
C GLY A 153 -23.83 -15.18 7.37
N LEU A 154 -22.87 -14.37 6.91
CA LEU A 154 -23.14 -13.06 6.29
C LEU A 154 -23.87 -13.19 4.95
N LYS A 155 -23.48 -14.16 4.11
CA LYS A 155 -24.11 -14.43 2.81
C LYS A 155 -25.58 -14.86 2.99
N ASP A 156 -25.88 -15.66 4.00
CA ASP A 156 -27.21 -16.18 4.30
C ASP A 156 -28.11 -15.13 5.02
N CYS A 157 -27.56 -14.00 5.46
CA CYS A 157 -28.30 -12.93 6.14
C CYS A 157 -28.84 -11.90 5.13
N ALA A 158 -30.11 -12.05 4.72
CA ALA A 158 -30.74 -11.16 3.75
C ALA A 158 -30.69 -9.68 4.16
N TYR A 159 -30.92 -9.38 5.46
CA TYR A 159 -30.83 -8.02 6.00
C TYR A 159 -29.44 -7.42 5.81
N PHE A 160 -28.38 -8.19 6.06
CA PHE A 160 -27.01 -7.76 5.84
C PHE A 160 -26.76 -7.39 4.37
N ILE A 161 -27.15 -8.27 3.44
CA ILE A 161 -26.98 -8.07 1.99
C ILE A 161 -27.73 -6.81 1.53
N GLU A 162 -28.96 -6.60 1.99
CA GLU A 162 -29.76 -5.43 1.64
C GLU A 162 -29.10 -4.13 2.14
N CYS A 163 -28.71 -4.08 3.41
CA CYS A 163 -28.06 -2.90 4.00
C CYS A 163 -26.76 -2.56 3.27
N VAL A 164 -25.89 -3.56 3.01
CA VAL A 164 -24.62 -3.33 2.29
C VAL A 164 -24.89 -2.81 0.89
N LYS A 165 -25.83 -3.39 0.15
CA LYS A 165 -26.19 -2.92 -1.22
C LYS A 165 -26.70 -1.49 -1.18
N LYS A 166 -27.57 -1.14 -0.25
CA LYS A 166 -28.15 0.21 -0.10
C LYS A 166 -27.05 1.25 0.15
N HIS A 167 -26.17 1.00 1.13
CA HIS A 167 -25.06 1.91 1.45
C HIS A 167 -24.04 2.01 0.31
N SER A 168 -23.71 0.91 -0.30
CA SER A 168 -22.78 0.85 -1.44
C SER A 168 -23.30 1.66 -2.63
N LYS A 169 -24.55 1.48 -3.03
CA LYS A 169 -25.17 2.20 -4.15
C LYS A 169 -25.15 3.73 -3.94
N LYS A 170 -25.43 4.19 -2.71
CA LYS A 170 -25.36 5.62 -2.37
C LYS A 170 -23.92 6.17 -2.49
N LYS A 171 -22.92 5.40 -2.01
CA LYS A 171 -21.49 5.77 -2.10
C LYS A 171 -20.98 5.73 -3.55
N TYR A 172 -21.51 4.81 -4.37
CA TYR A 172 -21.13 4.67 -5.77
C TYR A 172 -21.46 5.93 -6.56
N SER A 173 -22.67 6.47 -6.45
CA SER A 173 -23.08 7.66 -7.22
C SER A 173 -22.15 8.86 -6.94
N ILE A 174 -21.77 9.09 -5.69
CA ILE A 174 -20.85 10.19 -5.33
C ILE A 174 -19.43 9.89 -5.83
N MET A 175 -18.96 8.65 -5.71
CA MET A 175 -17.66 8.23 -6.22
C MET A 175 -17.60 8.37 -7.75
N GLN A 176 -18.62 7.93 -8.47
CA GLN A 176 -18.71 8.07 -9.91
C GLN A 176 -18.64 9.54 -10.36
N ALA A 177 -19.36 10.43 -9.67
CA ALA A 177 -19.31 11.86 -9.92
C ALA A 177 -17.89 12.42 -9.70
N TYR A 178 -17.17 11.95 -8.65
CA TYR A 178 -15.77 12.30 -8.43
C TYR A 178 -14.86 11.81 -9.55
N LEU A 179 -14.98 10.54 -9.96
CA LEU A 179 -14.17 9.97 -11.05
C LEU A 179 -14.40 10.67 -12.39
N SER A 180 -15.64 11.09 -12.66
CA SER A 180 -15.97 11.94 -13.82
C SER A 180 -15.35 13.32 -13.70
N GLN A 181 -15.43 13.95 -12.52
CA GLN A 181 -14.87 15.29 -12.26
C GLN A 181 -13.35 15.34 -12.49
N VAL A 182 -12.61 14.25 -12.17
CA VAL A 182 -11.16 14.15 -12.40
C VAL A 182 -10.80 13.64 -13.81
N GLY A 183 -11.79 13.51 -14.69
CA GLY A 183 -11.60 13.15 -16.09
C GLY A 183 -11.28 11.68 -16.34
N LEU A 184 -11.58 10.77 -15.41
CA LEU A 184 -11.35 9.33 -15.59
C LEU A 184 -12.35 8.70 -16.58
N MET A 185 -13.48 9.37 -16.79
CA MET A 185 -14.48 8.97 -17.78
C MET A 185 -14.20 9.52 -19.17
N ASP A 186 -13.29 10.47 -19.32
CA ASP A 186 -12.94 11.08 -20.60
C ASP A 186 -12.35 10.04 -21.57
N ASP A 187 -12.54 10.28 -22.85
CA ASP A 187 -11.87 9.52 -23.89
C ASP A 187 -10.36 9.79 -23.88
N GLY A 188 -9.59 8.82 -24.34
CA GLY A 188 -8.13 8.93 -24.42
C GLY A 188 -7.38 7.83 -23.68
N THR A 189 -6.10 7.74 -23.99
CA THR A 189 -5.23 6.71 -23.44
C THR A 189 -4.67 7.14 -22.08
N ALA A 190 -5.06 6.41 -21.02
CA ALA A 190 -4.65 6.71 -19.66
C ALA A 190 -3.90 5.55 -19.00
N ALA A 191 -3.23 5.84 -17.88
CA ALA A 191 -2.70 4.81 -17.00
C ALA A 191 -2.71 5.26 -15.52
N PHE A 192 -2.87 4.32 -14.60
CA PHE A 192 -2.69 4.52 -13.16
C PHE A 192 -1.21 4.42 -12.79
N VAL A 193 -0.79 5.16 -11.77
CA VAL A 193 0.56 5.09 -11.20
C VAL A 193 0.44 4.93 -9.68
N ASP A 194 1.05 3.87 -9.14
CA ASP A 194 0.91 3.52 -7.73
C ASP A 194 2.16 2.75 -7.21
N SER A 195 2.30 2.61 -5.89
CA SER A 195 3.29 1.70 -5.31
C SER A 195 2.99 0.22 -5.61
N GLY A 196 1.73 -0.18 -5.58
CA GLY A 196 1.24 -1.45 -6.11
C GLY A 196 0.94 -2.54 -5.09
N TRP A 197 1.80 -3.52 -4.95
CA TRP A 197 1.78 -4.77 -4.17
C TRP A 197 0.87 -5.86 -4.74
N THR A 198 -0.43 -5.64 -4.89
CA THR A 198 -1.39 -6.65 -5.37
C THR A 198 -2.22 -6.20 -6.58
N GLY A 199 -2.05 -4.98 -7.05
CA GLY A 199 -2.79 -4.43 -8.20
C GLY A 199 -4.33 -4.34 -8.02
N SER A 200 -4.84 -4.62 -6.83
CA SER A 200 -6.29 -4.72 -6.57
C SER A 200 -7.04 -3.38 -6.66
N ILE A 201 -6.35 -2.25 -6.54
CA ILE A 201 -6.98 -0.93 -6.74
C ILE A 201 -7.32 -0.73 -8.21
N GLN A 202 -6.41 -1.06 -9.13
CA GLN A 202 -6.67 -1.00 -10.57
C GLN A 202 -7.84 -1.91 -10.97
N GLU A 203 -7.87 -3.15 -10.47
CA GLU A 203 -8.99 -4.06 -10.72
C GLU A 203 -10.34 -3.44 -10.30
N THR A 204 -10.40 -2.89 -9.08
CA THR A 204 -11.62 -2.23 -8.57
C THR A 204 -11.97 -0.98 -9.38
N LEU A 205 -11.00 -0.15 -9.75
CA LEU A 205 -11.23 1.03 -10.58
C LEU A 205 -11.75 0.63 -11.97
N ASN A 206 -11.14 -0.35 -12.63
CA ASN A 206 -11.60 -0.83 -13.95
C ASN A 206 -13.01 -1.43 -13.87
N LEU A 207 -13.35 -2.16 -12.78
CA LEU A 207 -14.71 -2.64 -12.54
C LEU A 207 -15.71 -1.46 -12.45
N VAL A 208 -15.37 -0.44 -11.68
CA VAL A 208 -16.21 0.76 -11.51
C VAL A 208 -16.34 1.54 -12.81
N LEU A 209 -15.25 1.77 -13.53
CA LEU A 209 -15.24 2.49 -14.81
C LEU A 209 -16.09 1.76 -15.86
N LYS A 210 -15.95 0.44 -15.95
CA LYS A 210 -16.77 -0.40 -16.83
C LYS A 210 -18.26 -0.31 -16.48
N ALA A 211 -18.61 -0.39 -15.19
CA ALA A 211 -20.00 -0.24 -14.73
C ALA A 211 -20.55 1.18 -14.98
N SER A 212 -19.67 2.19 -15.09
CA SER A 212 -20.01 3.56 -15.44
C SER A 212 -20.06 3.83 -16.96
N GLY A 213 -19.81 2.80 -17.81
CA GLY A 213 -19.90 2.91 -19.26
C GLY A 213 -18.58 3.10 -20.00
N LYS A 214 -17.43 3.17 -19.31
CA LYS A 214 -16.12 3.21 -19.98
C LYS A 214 -15.82 1.87 -20.63
N LYS A 215 -15.51 1.89 -21.93
CA LYS A 215 -15.28 0.66 -22.71
C LYS A 215 -13.89 0.08 -22.52
N GLU A 216 -12.90 0.94 -22.37
CA GLU A 216 -11.49 0.55 -22.28
C GLU A 216 -11.03 0.43 -20.84
N GLU A 217 -10.27 -0.63 -20.55
CA GLU A 217 -9.59 -0.79 -19.29
C GLU A 217 -8.36 0.12 -19.25
N VAL A 218 -8.03 0.61 -18.06
CA VAL A 218 -6.90 1.51 -17.82
C VAL A 218 -5.71 0.71 -17.29
N ASP A 219 -4.54 0.86 -17.92
CA ASP A 219 -3.27 0.24 -17.51
C ASP A 219 -2.82 0.73 -16.13
N GLY A 220 -1.91 -0.04 -15.50
CA GLY A 220 -1.27 0.37 -14.25
C GLY A 220 0.25 0.26 -14.30
N TYR A 221 0.92 1.33 -13.84
CA TYR A 221 2.35 1.38 -13.58
C TYR A 221 2.62 1.29 -12.08
N TYR A 222 3.43 0.34 -11.67
CA TYR A 222 3.65 0.01 -10.27
C TYR A 222 5.13 0.06 -9.90
N TRP A 223 5.41 0.56 -8.70
CA TRP A 223 6.73 0.38 -8.13
C TRP A 223 7.09 -1.10 -8.03
N GLY A 224 6.22 -1.93 -7.43
CA GLY A 224 6.44 -3.37 -7.31
C GLY A 224 5.15 -4.16 -7.13
N LEU A 225 5.08 -5.35 -7.73
CA LEU A 225 3.95 -6.26 -7.62
C LEU A 225 4.40 -7.62 -7.07
N TYR A 226 3.82 -8.01 -5.94
CA TYR A 226 3.97 -9.37 -5.40
C TYR A 226 3.01 -10.36 -6.06
N GLU A 227 1.86 -9.88 -6.50
CA GLU A 227 0.81 -10.65 -7.17
C GLU A 227 -0.05 -9.73 -8.04
N ILE A 228 -0.76 -10.33 -9.00
CA ILE A 228 -1.75 -9.69 -9.87
C ILE A 228 -3.09 -10.37 -9.58
N PRO A 229 -4.22 -9.64 -9.56
CA PRO A 229 -5.53 -10.21 -9.31
C PRO A 229 -5.86 -11.34 -10.29
N SER A 230 -6.50 -12.40 -9.80
CA SER A 230 -6.89 -13.55 -10.61
C SER A 230 -7.91 -13.13 -11.68
N GLY A 231 -7.70 -13.53 -12.93
CA GLY A 231 -8.56 -13.17 -14.05
C GLY A 231 -8.24 -11.81 -14.71
N SER A 232 -7.31 -11.02 -14.15
CA SER A 232 -6.86 -9.78 -14.77
C SER A 232 -5.91 -10.04 -15.94
N LYS A 233 -5.96 -9.17 -16.96
CA LYS A 233 -5.03 -9.17 -18.09
C LYS A 233 -3.66 -8.70 -17.64
N ARG A 234 -2.70 -9.60 -17.69
CA ARG A 234 -1.36 -9.41 -17.13
C ARG A 234 -0.58 -8.28 -17.79
N GLU A 235 -0.77 -8.10 -19.09
CA GLU A 235 -0.18 -7.04 -19.90
C GLU A 235 -0.60 -5.63 -19.49
N MET A 236 -1.67 -5.50 -18.68
CA MET A 236 -2.14 -4.23 -18.14
C MET A 236 -1.43 -3.82 -16.84
N TYR A 237 -0.50 -4.65 -16.32
CA TYR A 237 0.16 -4.45 -15.03
C TYR A 237 1.68 -4.33 -15.22
N HIS A 238 2.16 -3.10 -15.36
CA HIS A 238 3.58 -2.81 -15.60
C HIS A 238 4.30 -2.56 -14.27
N SER A 239 5.34 -3.32 -13.95
CA SER A 239 6.03 -3.20 -12.67
C SER A 239 7.52 -2.92 -12.84
N PHE A 240 8.03 -1.93 -12.09
CA PHE A 240 9.39 -1.42 -12.20
C PHE A 240 10.39 -2.21 -11.36
N TYR A 241 10.17 -2.31 -10.04
CA TYR A 241 11.19 -2.79 -9.11
C TYR A 241 11.25 -4.31 -8.99
N PHE A 242 10.09 -4.95 -8.91
CA PHE A 242 9.91 -6.41 -9.00
C PHE A 242 8.52 -6.76 -9.50
N THR A 243 8.40 -7.90 -10.17
CA THR A 243 7.12 -8.48 -10.64
C THR A 243 6.79 -9.75 -9.85
N PRO A 244 5.59 -10.33 -9.96
CA PRO A 244 5.28 -11.60 -9.32
C PRO A 244 6.30 -12.71 -9.60
N GLU A 245 6.91 -12.72 -10.79
CA GLU A 245 7.84 -13.76 -11.27
C GLU A 245 9.30 -13.37 -11.20
N LYS A 246 9.61 -12.08 -11.10
CA LYS A 246 11.00 -11.60 -11.19
C LYS A 246 11.36 -10.67 -10.03
N GLY A 247 12.66 -10.56 -9.75
CA GLY A 247 13.15 -9.63 -8.73
C GLY A 247 13.22 -10.23 -7.33
N TYR A 248 13.40 -11.55 -7.22
CA TYR A 248 13.51 -12.29 -5.99
C TYR A 248 14.37 -11.62 -4.90
N LYS A 249 15.63 -11.25 -5.21
CA LYS A 249 16.49 -10.56 -4.23
C LYS A 249 15.87 -9.23 -3.76
N ARG A 250 15.28 -8.47 -4.67
CA ARG A 250 14.64 -7.20 -4.32
C ARG A 250 13.44 -7.40 -3.39
N LYS A 251 12.62 -8.44 -3.61
CA LYS A 251 11.50 -8.78 -2.72
C LYS A 251 11.95 -9.14 -1.31
N ILE A 252 13.04 -9.93 -1.17
CA ILE A 252 13.55 -10.35 0.14
C ILE A 252 13.96 -9.15 0.99
N PHE A 253 14.71 -8.22 0.39
CA PHE A 253 15.28 -7.08 1.10
C PHE A 253 14.43 -5.82 1.08
N PHE A 254 13.14 -5.94 0.73
CA PHE A 254 12.21 -4.83 0.65
C PHE A 254 11.14 -4.89 1.74
N SER A 255 10.87 -3.74 2.36
CA SER A 255 9.75 -3.54 3.29
C SER A 255 8.74 -2.61 2.65
N ASN A 256 7.62 -3.17 2.18
CA ASN A 256 6.53 -2.38 1.61
C ASN A 256 5.91 -1.41 2.62
N CYS A 257 5.74 -1.84 3.87
CA CYS A 257 5.16 -1.00 4.92
C CYS A 257 6.02 0.24 5.21
N LEU A 258 7.37 0.06 5.27
CA LEU A 258 8.28 1.19 5.42
C LEU A 258 8.26 2.10 4.19
N PHE A 259 8.23 1.53 2.98
CA PHE A 259 8.16 2.31 1.75
C PHE A 259 6.89 3.15 1.69
N GLU A 260 5.71 2.54 1.90
CA GLU A 260 4.42 3.24 1.91
C GLU A 260 4.41 4.45 2.86
N VAL A 261 4.95 4.29 4.06
CA VAL A 261 4.95 5.38 5.04
C VAL A 261 5.89 6.52 4.62
N LEU A 262 7.03 6.20 3.98
CA LEU A 262 8.01 7.19 3.51
C LEU A 262 7.58 7.91 2.22
N VAL A 263 6.72 7.32 1.38
CA VAL A 263 6.23 7.96 0.15
C VAL A 263 4.80 8.52 0.30
N SER A 264 4.23 8.45 1.49
CA SER A 264 2.83 8.78 1.76
C SER A 264 2.55 10.28 1.70
N ALA A 265 1.29 10.62 1.41
CA ALA A 265 0.78 11.99 1.46
C ALA A 265 0.65 12.54 2.90
N PRO A 266 0.61 13.88 3.11
CA PRO A 266 0.50 14.51 4.43
C PRO A 266 -0.90 14.43 5.06
N TYR A 267 -1.73 13.47 4.64
CA TYR A 267 -3.08 13.21 5.14
C TYR A 267 -3.35 11.70 5.17
N GLY A 268 -4.40 11.32 5.90
CA GLY A 268 -4.80 9.92 6.07
C GLY A 268 -5.49 9.34 4.83
N MET A 269 -5.95 8.11 4.96
CA MET A 269 -6.63 7.38 3.89
C MET A 269 -7.88 8.12 3.41
N THR A 270 -8.18 8.05 2.12
CA THR A 270 -9.46 8.51 1.57
C THR A 270 -10.60 7.63 2.10
N GLU A 271 -11.48 8.20 2.93
CA GLU A 271 -12.62 7.53 3.54
C GLU A 271 -13.85 7.49 2.63
N GLY A 272 -13.91 8.42 1.69
CA GLY A 272 -15.03 8.59 0.77
C GLY A 272 -15.04 9.97 0.14
N TYR A 273 -16.20 10.38 -0.35
CA TYR A 273 -16.37 11.66 -1.07
C TYR A 273 -17.61 12.36 -0.56
N ILE A 274 -17.60 13.70 -0.59
CA ILE A 274 -18.72 14.56 -0.24
C ILE A 274 -18.90 15.64 -1.30
N GLU A 275 -20.13 16.04 -1.53
CA GLU A 275 -20.43 17.21 -2.36
C GLU A 275 -20.33 18.47 -1.51
N LYS A 276 -19.61 19.45 -2.01
CA LYS A 276 -19.48 20.78 -1.40
C LYS A 276 -19.35 21.84 -2.49
N ASP A 277 -20.17 22.86 -2.44
CA ASP A 277 -20.16 23.99 -3.38
C ASP A 277 -20.19 23.57 -4.86
N GLY A 278 -21.01 22.55 -5.18
CA GLY A 278 -21.17 22.01 -6.54
C GLY A 278 -19.97 21.16 -7.03
N ARG A 279 -19.00 20.84 -6.15
CA ARG A 279 -17.86 19.98 -6.45
C ARG A 279 -17.82 18.77 -5.54
N ILE A 280 -17.33 17.67 -6.05
CA ILE A 280 -17.07 16.47 -5.25
C ILE A 280 -15.65 16.56 -4.70
N ILE A 281 -15.55 16.57 -3.39
CA ILE A 281 -14.25 16.62 -2.69
C ILE A 281 -14.00 15.33 -1.89
N PRO A 282 -12.74 14.88 -1.78
CA PRO A 282 -12.39 13.70 -0.99
C PRO A 282 -12.50 14.01 0.51
N LYS A 283 -13.04 13.07 1.27
CA LYS A 283 -12.94 13.04 2.71
C LYS A 283 -11.76 12.18 3.11
N CYS A 284 -10.71 12.79 3.65
CA CYS A 284 -9.51 12.09 4.10
C CYS A 284 -9.46 11.95 5.62
N GLY A 285 -8.94 10.83 6.10
CA GLY A 285 -8.67 10.59 7.50
C GLY A 285 -7.50 11.43 8.03
N LYS A 286 -7.20 11.24 9.30
CA LYS A 286 -6.07 11.89 9.97
C LYS A 286 -4.84 11.00 9.96
N ILE A 287 -3.66 11.59 10.00
CA ILE A 287 -2.41 10.88 10.25
C ILE A 287 -1.82 11.28 11.60
N SER A 288 -0.93 10.45 12.15
CA SER A 288 -0.23 10.80 13.38
C SER A 288 0.61 12.06 13.22
N ILE A 289 0.74 12.84 14.28
CA ILE A 289 1.59 14.06 14.29
C ILE A 289 3.01 13.69 13.87
N TYR A 290 3.53 12.58 14.39
CA TYR A 290 4.89 12.12 14.08
C TYR A 290 5.08 11.83 12.58
N ASN A 291 4.14 11.14 11.93
CA ASN A 291 4.23 10.90 10.48
C ASN A 291 4.17 12.22 9.71
N ARG A 292 3.30 13.15 10.14
CA ARG A 292 3.17 14.46 9.48
C ARG A 292 4.47 15.26 9.52
N GLU A 293 5.20 15.22 10.63
CA GLU A 293 6.51 15.87 10.76
C GLU A 293 7.54 15.28 9.79
N ILE A 294 7.65 13.95 9.71
CA ILE A 294 8.58 13.29 8.78
C ILE A 294 8.19 13.64 7.32
N ILE A 295 6.91 13.53 6.96
CA ILE A 295 6.45 13.82 5.61
C ILE A 295 6.70 15.30 5.24
N ARG A 296 6.57 16.24 6.19
CA ARG A 296 6.93 17.66 5.95
C ARG A 296 8.41 17.81 5.59
N ILE A 297 9.30 17.13 6.32
CA ILE A 297 10.73 17.12 6.01
C ILE A 297 10.98 16.54 4.61
N GLU A 298 10.28 15.48 4.24
CA GLU A 298 10.37 14.88 2.90
C GLU A 298 9.88 15.84 1.81
N GLN A 299 8.82 16.60 2.04
CA GLN A 299 8.33 17.60 1.09
C GLN A 299 9.36 18.72 0.84
N GLU A 300 9.94 19.25 1.91
CA GLU A 300 10.98 20.30 1.84
C GLU A 300 12.23 19.79 1.10
N ASN A 301 12.65 18.57 1.39
CA ASN A 301 13.78 17.93 0.69
C ASN A 301 13.47 17.62 -0.78
N LEU A 302 12.22 17.28 -1.12
CA LEU A 302 11.85 17.05 -2.52
C LEU A 302 11.98 18.34 -3.33
N ASP A 303 11.53 19.48 -2.80
CA ASP A 303 11.65 20.75 -3.50
C ASP A 303 13.11 21.13 -3.78
N ALA A 304 13.99 20.98 -2.79
CA ALA A 304 15.42 21.17 -2.95
C ALA A 304 16.04 20.17 -3.97
N TYR A 305 15.61 18.91 -3.91
CA TYR A 305 16.04 17.88 -4.84
C TYR A 305 15.65 18.20 -6.29
N LEU A 306 14.44 18.64 -6.55
CA LEU A 306 13.95 18.99 -7.87
C LEU A 306 14.68 20.21 -8.45
N VAL A 307 14.99 21.20 -7.61
CA VAL A 307 15.83 22.35 -8.03
C VAL A 307 17.22 21.88 -8.46
N GLN A 308 17.84 20.98 -7.70
CA GLN A 308 19.15 20.43 -8.04
C GLN A 308 19.11 19.61 -9.34
N ILE A 309 18.09 18.78 -9.51
CA ILE A 309 17.92 17.94 -10.70
C ILE A 309 17.64 18.79 -11.94
N LYS A 310 16.90 19.88 -11.85
CA LYS A 310 16.62 20.77 -12.98
C LYS A 310 17.88 21.15 -13.76
N ARG A 311 18.96 21.47 -13.03
CA ARG A 311 20.25 21.85 -13.64
C ARG A 311 20.92 20.69 -14.38
N ARG A 312 20.77 19.45 -13.86
CA ARG A 312 21.40 18.25 -14.43
C ARG A 312 20.61 17.67 -15.59
N MET A 313 19.29 17.66 -15.51
CA MET A 313 18.40 16.97 -16.45
C MET A 313 17.95 17.81 -17.64
N LYS A 314 18.20 19.14 -17.63
CA LYS A 314 17.75 20.04 -18.71
C LYS A 314 18.24 19.60 -20.10
N ASN A 315 19.44 19.04 -20.19
CA ASN A 315 20.10 18.64 -21.45
C ASN A 315 20.25 17.11 -21.61
N ILE A 316 19.59 16.33 -20.74
CA ILE A 316 19.67 14.87 -20.81
C ILE A 316 18.49 14.34 -21.61
N ASP A 317 18.79 13.53 -22.62
CA ASP A 317 17.81 12.68 -23.26
C ASP A 317 17.51 11.48 -22.33
N PHE A 318 16.38 11.54 -21.64
CA PHE A 318 15.97 10.52 -20.70
C PHE A 318 15.60 9.17 -21.34
N SER A 319 15.44 9.13 -22.68
CA SER A 319 15.23 7.88 -23.43
C SER A 319 16.46 6.98 -23.39
N ASN A 320 17.64 7.56 -23.13
CA ASN A 320 18.94 6.87 -23.06
C ASN A 320 19.32 6.41 -21.64
N ILE A 321 18.42 6.54 -20.64
CA ILE A 321 18.70 6.10 -19.28
C ILE A 321 18.73 4.56 -19.23
N ASP A 322 19.84 4.00 -18.75
CA ASP A 322 19.93 2.56 -18.42
C ASP A 322 19.24 2.28 -17.07
N PHE A 323 17.92 2.08 -17.15
CA PHE A 323 17.10 1.82 -15.97
C PHE A 323 17.53 0.59 -15.18
N GLU A 324 18.13 -0.42 -15.79
CA GLU A 324 18.58 -1.62 -15.07
C GLU A 324 19.86 -1.34 -14.26
N LYS A 325 20.77 -0.53 -14.81
CA LYS A 325 21.97 -0.06 -14.08
C LYS A 325 21.57 0.80 -12.88
N GLU A 326 20.75 1.82 -13.10
CA GLU A 326 20.31 2.73 -12.04
C GLU A 326 19.48 1.99 -10.98
N LYS A 327 18.64 1.05 -11.38
CA LYS A 327 17.86 0.19 -10.46
C LYS A 327 18.77 -0.63 -9.53
N ARG A 328 19.94 -1.06 -9.98
CA ARG A 328 20.91 -1.76 -9.12
C ARG A 328 21.46 -0.84 -8.03
N VAL A 329 21.70 0.43 -8.36
CA VAL A 329 22.19 1.43 -7.39
C VAL A 329 21.16 1.68 -6.31
N ILE A 330 19.93 2.05 -6.68
CA ILE A 330 18.87 2.29 -5.70
C ILE A 330 18.54 1.04 -4.88
N SER A 331 18.64 -0.16 -5.47
CA SER A 331 18.38 -1.42 -4.77
C SER A 331 19.36 -1.67 -3.61
N LYS A 332 20.63 -1.27 -3.74
CA LYS A 332 21.61 -1.39 -2.64
C LYS A 332 21.24 -0.50 -1.46
N ASN A 333 20.86 0.75 -1.74
CA ASN A 333 20.51 1.72 -0.71
C ASN A 333 19.20 1.33 0.00
N LEU A 334 18.18 0.93 -0.76
CA LEU A 334 16.91 0.45 -0.20
C LEU A 334 17.09 -0.82 0.64
N ALA A 335 17.89 -1.80 0.15
CA ALA A 335 18.16 -3.02 0.89
C ALA A 335 18.90 -2.74 2.22
N LYS A 336 19.86 -1.81 2.21
CA LYS A 336 20.56 -1.39 3.43
C LYS A 336 19.60 -0.80 4.45
N LEU A 337 18.78 0.19 4.05
CA LEU A 337 17.81 0.84 4.93
C LEU A 337 16.75 -0.15 5.44
N MET A 338 16.19 -0.96 4.55
CA MET A 338 15.00 -1.77 4.87
C MET A 338 15.33 -3.07 5.60
N SER A 339 16.45 -3.72 5.26
CA SER A 339 16.81 -5.03 5.83
C SER A 339 17.95 -5.02 6.82
N CYS A 340 18.83 -4.01 6.78
CA CYS A 340 19.96 -3.88 7.70
C CYS A 340 20.04 -2.46 8.28
N PRO A 341 18.94 -1.94 8.85
CA PRO A 341 18.93 -0.58 9.37
C PRO A 341 19.90 -0.42 10.54
N THR A 342 20.40 0.78 10.73
CA THR A 342 21.09 1.18 11.95
C THR A 342 20.12 1.31 13.12
N ILE A 343 20.63 1.31 14.34
CA ILE A 343 19.81 1.54 15.54
C ILE A 343 19.11 2.91 15.48
N LYS A 344 19.79 3.93 14.95
CA LYS A 344 19.23 5.29 14.79
C LYS A 344 18.04 5.28 13.80
N GLU A 345 18.22 4.67 12.63
CA GLU A 345 17.15 4.52 11.62
C GLU A 345 15.95 3.75 12.17
N ALA A 346 16.18 2.61 12.82
CA ALA A 346 15.11 1.83 13.45
C ALA A 346 14.42 2.57 14.61
N PHE A 347 15.13 3.43 15.32
CA PHE A 347 14.56 4.23 16.40
C PHE A 347 13.72 5.40 15.90
N VAL A 348 14.16 6.09 14.85
CA VAL A 348 13.43 7.21 14.24
C VAL A 348 12.27 6.71 13.38
N LEU A 349 12.55 5.93 12.33
CA LEU A 349 11.52 5.49 11.40
C LEU A 349 10.56 4.47 12.03
N GLY A 350 11.04 3.65 12.95
CA GLY A 350 10.21 2.64 13.61
C GLY A 350 9.09 3.21 14.49
N ARG A 351 9.12 4.51 14.82
CA ARG A 351 8.04 5.21 15.54
C ARG A 351 6.91 5.67 14.64
N MET A 352 7.15 5.75 13.34
CA MET A 352 6.10 6.09 12.38
C MET A 352 4.95 5.09 12.52
N LYS A 353 3.74 5.60 12.34
CA LYS A 353 2.53 4.79 12.45
C LYS A 353 2.15 4.22 11.10
N PHE A 354 1.80 2.95 11.10
CA PHE A 354 1.33 2.20 9.93
C PHE A 354 0.03 1.47 10.28
N SER A 355 -0.93 1.49 9.37
CA SER A 355 -2.16 0.70 9.48
C SER A 355 -2.23 -0.26 8.29
N ASP A 356 -2.38 -1.55 8.58
CA ASP A 356 -2.63 -2.59 7.57
C ASP A 356 -4.14 -2.77 7.31
N ASP A 357 -4.97 -2.19 8.15
CA ASP A 357 -6.43 -2.33 8.05
C ASP A 357 -7.03 -1.24 7.16
N ILE A 358 -8.21 -1.55 6.65
CA ILE A 358 -9.06 -0.66 5.86
C ILE A 358 -9.50 0.56 6.71
N VAL A 359 -9.48 0.45 8.04
CA VAL A 359 -9.83 1.51 8.99
C VAL A 359 -8.60 1.88 9.81
N ASP A 360 -8.16 3.13 9.74
CA ASP A 360 -6.92 3.65 10.37
C ASP A 360 -6.91 3.64 11.92
N ASP A 361 -8.00 3.23 12.58
CA ASP A 361 -8.14 3.28 14.04
C ASP A 361 -7.15 2.37 14.80
N ASN A 362 -6.45 1.47 14.11
CA ASN A 362 -5.53 0.50 14.70
C ASN A 362 -4.06 0.71 14.25
N ALA A 363 -3.66 1.95 13.98
CA ALA A 363 -2.29 2.23 13.54
C ALA A 363 -1.26 1.85 14.60
N VAL A 364 -0.34 0.95 14.24
CA VAL A 364 0.78 0.49 15.09
C VAL A 364 2.10 1.13 14.69
N CYS A 365 3.08 1.10 15.58
CA CYS A 365 4.44 1.52 15.21
C CYS A 365 5.02 0.59 14.15
N LEU A 366 5.69 1.13 13.12
CA LEU A 366 6.35 0.38 12.06
C LEU A 366 7.29 -0.70 12.63
N ALA A 367 8.24 -0.29 13.47
CA ALA A 367 9.12 -1.22 14.18
C ALA A 367 8.70 -1.29 15.65
N ARG A 368 7.81 -2.22 15.96
CA ARG A 368 7.41 -2.47 17.34
C ARG A 368 8.62 -2.92 18.18
N ARG A 369 8.71 -2.44 19.42
CA ARG A 369 9.68 -2.97 20.37
C ARG A 369 9.25 -4.36 20.80
N MET A 370 10.05 -5.36 20.52
CA MET A 370 9.79 -6.77 20.79
C MET A 370 10.87 -7.33 21.72
N ASN A 371 10.46 -8.21 22.64
CA ASN A 371 11.40 -8.99 23.44
C ASN A 371 11.87 -10.25 22.67
N GLU A 372 12.88 -10.94 23.21
CA GLU A 372 13.47 -12.11 22.55
C GLU A 372 12.45 -13.22 22.29
N ILE A 373 11.51 -13.46 23.21
CA ILE A 373 10.48 -14.49 23.07
C ILE A 373 9.53 -14.13 21.90
N GLU A 374 9.08 -12.87 21.82
CA GLU A 374 8.24 -12.38 20.73
C GLU A 374 8.96 -12.48 19.38
N LEU A 375 10.28 -12.24 19.34
CA LEU A 375 11.08 -12.39 18.14
C LEU A 375 11.21 -13.87 17.73
N ILE A 376 11.44 -14.77 18.66
CA ILE A 376 11.51 -16.24 18.41
C ILE A 376 10.17 -16.76 17.88
N GLN A 377 9.04 -16.25 18.36
CA GLN A 377 7.70 -16.61 17.86
C GLN A 377 7.50 -16.26 16.37
N ASN A 378 8.31 -15.38 15.82
CA ASN A 378 8.34 -15.04 14.40
C ASN A 378 9.30 -15.89 13.55
N HIS A 379 10.04 -16.80 14.16
CA HIS A 379 10.97 -17.68 13.45
C HIS A 379 10.23 -18.68 12.52
N LEU A 380 10.95 -19.16 11.50
CA LEU A 380 10.46 -20.07 10.48
C LEU A 380 9.78 -21.31 11.10
N MET A 381 10.43 -21.93 12.08
CA MET A 381 9.89 -23.13 12.74
C MET A 381 8.55 -22.88 13.43
N GLU A 382 8.44 -21.78 14.17
CA GLU A 382 7.19 -21.40 14.82
C GLU A 382 6.08 -21.10 13.80
N LYS A 383 6.43 -20.48 12.67
CA LYS A 383 5.47 -20.25 11.56
C LYS A 383 5.02 -21.57 10.93
N ILE A 384 5.91 -22.54 10.77
CA ILE A 384 5.58 -23.88 10.29
C ILE A 384 4.66 -24.59 11.30
N LEU A 385 5.04 -24.68 12.58
CA LEU A 385 4.25 -25.33 13.61
C LEU A 385 2.83 -24.75 13.71
N ARG A 386 2.68 -23.42 13.57
CA ARG A 386 1.36 -22.78 13.51
C ARG A 386 0.57 -23.15 12.27
N SER A 387 1.22 -23.26 11.12
CA SER A 387 0.52 -23.63 9.88
C SER A 387 -0.08 -25.05 9.93
N TYR A 388 0.52 -25.93 10.74
CA TYR A 388 0.00 -27.28 11.03
C TYR A 388 -0.92 -27.34 12.25
N GLY A 389 -1.16 -26.21 12.93
CA GLY A 389 -2.03 -26.17 14.12
C GLY A 389 -1.39 -26.74 15.39
N ILE A 390 -0.09 -27.05 15.39
CA ILE A 390 0.67 -27.61 16.52
C ILE A 390 0.92 -26.52 17.59
N SER A 391 1.34 -25.32 17.14
CA SER A 391 1.54 -24.18 18.04
C SER A 391 0.29 -23.31 18.05
N LYS A 392 -0.26 -23.05 19.26
CA LYS A 392 -1.39 -22.15 19.52
C LYS A 392 -0.93 -20.76 19.97
N LYS A 393 0.37 -20.51 20.04
CA LYS A 393 0.93 -19.23 20.49
C LYS A 393 0.55 -18.11 19.52
N SER A 394 0.07 -16.97 20.03
CA SER A 394 -0.16 -15.76 19.24
C SER A 394 1.17 -15.25 18.70
N CYS A 395 1.18 -14.78 17.46
CA CYS A 395 2.36 -14.13 16.87
C CYS A 395 2.25 -12.63 17.08
N CYS A 396 3.25 -12.06 17.68
CA CYS A 396 3.40 -10.63 17.74
C CYS A 396 4.04 -10.14 16.45
N GLU A 397 3.25 -9.58 15.53
CA GLU A 397 3.76 -9.11 14.25
C GLU A 397 4.24 -7.65 14.32
N SER A 398 5.20 -7.31 13.45
CA SER A 398 5.70 -5.96 13.25
C SER A 398 5.65 -5.62 11.77
N ALA A 399 5.20 -4.42 11.43
CA ALA A 399 5.12 -3.97 10.06
C ALA A 399 6.51 -3.82 9.41
N TRP A 400 7.53 -3.50 10.21
CA TRP A 400 8.94 -3.52 9.81
C TRP A 400 9.74 -4.35 10.81
N TYR A 401 9.72 -5.66 10.58
CA TYR A 401 10.31 -6.64 11.49
C TYR A 401 11.82 -6.48 11.62
N GLU A 402 12.53 -6.14 10.54
CA GLU A 402 13.96 -5.90 10.52
C GLU A 402 14.34 -4.71 11.43
N GLY A 403 13.54 -3.65 11.46
CA GLY A 403 13.69 -2.54 12.40
C GLY A 403 13.44 -2.96 13.85
N SER A 404 12.55 -3.94 14.09
CA SER A 404 12.32 -4.50 15.44
C SER A 404 13.50 -5.35 15.91
N ILE A 405 14.09 -6.15 15.02
CA ILE A 405 15.24 -7.02 15.31
C ILE A 405 16.47 -6.24 15.78
N VAL A 406 16.73 -5.08 15.18
CA VAL A 406 17.96 -4.31 15.43
C VAL A 406 18.17 -3.95 16.92
N ARG A 407 17.10 -3.93 17.70
CA ARG A 407 17.11 -3.63 19.14
C ARG A 407 17.34 -4.84 20.04
N SER A 408 17.42 -6.06 19.45
CA SER A 408 17.67 -7.33 20.17
C SER A 408 19.14 -7.55 20.39
N HIS A 409 19.49 -8.25 21.47
CA HIS A 409 20.85 -8.73 21.69
C HIS A 409 21.25 -9.82 20.68
N TRP A 410 20.30 -10.68 20.28
CA TRP A 410 20.52 -11.75 19.33
C TRP A 410 20.12 -11.38 17.89
N ARG A 411 20.27 -10.11 17.54
CA ARG A 411 19.84 -9.53 16.26
C ARG A 411 20.26 -10.35 15.03
N TRP A 412 21.47 -10.89 15.00
CA TRP A 412 21.97 -11.67 13.86
C TRP A 412 21.24 -13.00 13.67
N ILE A 413 20.88 -13.68 14.78
CA ILE A 413 20.14 -14.95 14.76
C ILE A 413 18.72 -14.69 14.22
N HIS A 414 18.04 -13.67 14.74
CA HIS A 414 16.71 -13.31 14.32
C HIS A 414 16.69 -12.85 12.86
N TRP A 415 17.67 -12.04 12.45
CA TRP A 415 17.81 -11.55 11.08
C TRP A 415 18.08 -12.71 10.11
N ALA A 416 19.04 -13.60 10.38
CA ALA A 416 19.34 -14.74 9.53
C ALA A 416 18.13 -15.66 9.36
N ASN A 417 17.43 -15.99 10.47
CA ASN A 417 16.21 -16.79 10.43
C ASN A 417 15.12 -16.13 9.55
N TYR A 418 14.94 -14.82 9.67
CA TYR A 418 13.95 -14.08 8.91
C TYR A 418 14.29 -14.02 7.42
N ILE A 419 15.56 -13.84 7.05
CA ILE A 419 15.99 -13.89 5.64
C ILE A 419 15.76 -15.28 5.05
N ILE A 420 16.07 -16.35 5.77
CA ILE A 420 15.77 -17.71 5.34
C ILE A 420 14.27 -17.89 5.11
N TYR A 421 13.44 -17.44 6.04
CA TYR A 421 11.98 -17.48 5.90
C TYR A 421 11.50 -16.73 4.67
N LYS A 422 11.94 -15.49 4.47
CA LYS A 422 11.57 -14.67 3.28
C LYS A 422 12.07 -15.35 1.98
N SER A 423 13.28 -15.89 1.99
CA SER A 423 13.83 -16.60 0.84
C SER A 423 12.94 -17.77 0.42
N LEU A 424 12.59 -18.63 1.36
CA LEU A 424 11.71 -19.77 1.10
C LEU A 424 10.31 -19.33 0.64
N LEU A 425 9.78 -18.25 1.25
CA LEU A 425 8.49 -17.70 0.87
C LEU A 425 8.46 -17.24 -0.60
N TYR A 426 9.48 -16.50 -1.04
CA TYR A 426 9.50 -15.95 -2.40
C TYR A 426 9.92 -16.98 -3.45
N ILE A 427 10.83 -17.92 -3.12
CA ILE A 427 11.10 -19.07 -3.97
C ILE A 427 9.81 -19.85 -4.24
N LYS A 428 9.06 -20.16 -3.18
CA LYS A 428 7.77 -20.83 -3.33
C LYS A 428 6.82 -20.03 -4.23
N LYS A 429 6.70 -18.72 -4.04
CA LYS A 429 5.82 -17.86 -4.85
C LYS A 429 6.26 -17.80 -6.32
N GLU A 430 7.54 -17.72 -6.61
CA GLU A 430 8.06 -17.72 -7.98
C GLU A 430 7.80 -19.08 -8.68
N PHE A 431 8.02 -20.21 -8.01
CA PHE A 431 7.69 -21.52 -8.56
C PHE A 431 6.19 -21.69 -8.83
N TYR A 432 5.33 -21.31 -7.91
CA TYR A 432 3.88 -21.37 -8.11
C TYR A 432 3.38 -20.38 -9.16
N GLY A 433 3.97 -19.22 -9.26
CA GLY A 433 3.67 -18.22 -10.30
C GLY A 433 4.02 -18.74 -11.68
N ALA A 434 5.20 -19.33 -11.85
CA ALA A 434 5.65 -19.97 -13.08
C ALA A 434 4.75 -21.16 -13.47
N TYR A 435 4.36 -22.00 -12.50
CA TYR A 435 3.49 -23.16 -12.73
C TYR A 435 2.07 -22.78 -13.17
N ARG A 436 1.47 -21.73 -12.58
CA ARG A 436 0.17 -21.22 -13.03
C ARG A 436 0.25 -20.66 -14.44
N TYR A 437 1.31 -19.92 -14.78
CA TYR A 437 1.50 -19.36 -16.11
C TYR A 437 1.60 -20.42 -17.21
N VAL A 438 2.26 -21.56 -16.92
CA VAL A 438 2.36 -22.69 -17.87
C VAL A 438 1.02 -23.41 -18.05
N ARG A 439 0.15 -23.44 -17.02
CA ARG A 439 -1.17 -24.08 -17.12
C ARG A 439 -2.26 -23.20 -17.75
N THR A 440 -2.06 -21.90 -17.88
CA THR A 440 -3.03 -20.95 -18.48
C THR A 440 -2.68 -20.58 -19.91
N LYS A 441 -1.58 -21.12 -20.45
CA LYS A 441 -1.28 -21.19 -21.88
C LYS A 441 -1.71 -22.55 -22.45
#